data_4df1c864627603d77c01b8fcf5fc6264
#
_entry.id   4df1c864627603d77c01b8fcf5fc6264
#
_cell.length_a   1.000
_cell.length_b   1.000
_cell.length_c   1.000
_cell.angle_alpha   90.00
_cell.angle_beta   90.00
_cell.angle_gamma   90.00
#
_symmetry.space_group_name_H-M   'P 1'
#
loop_
_entity.id
_entity.type
_entity.pdbx_description
1 polymer ?
#
loop_
_entity_poly.entity_id
_entity_poly.type
_entity_poly.pdbx_seq_one_letter_code
_entity_poly.pdbx_strand_id
1 'polypeptide(L)'
;FISKTLSGDSLIFIQGLNGTDARITMPYDSNWSNRLINYAVLEFYVAKLPGDQLDIYAPCDILFPQDLSSGKPVNTRDFEIARNASQDLLDLNRYTQVIGGDPVLVQVNGQDVYRYKMNITAHFKQLQKTKKSLDLLLSPLFKTESANRVVLYGNKHSQYRAKLNVIYSE
;
A
#
# COMPACT_ATOMS: atom_id res chain seq x y z
N PHE A 1 -15.06 3.81 -10.80
CA PHE A 1 -14.53 2.86 -11.79
C PHE A 1 -13.53 1.97 -11.06
N ILE A 2 -13.92 0.75 -10.74
CA ILE A 2 -12.98 -0.26 -10.27
C ILE A 2 -12.28 -0.78 -11.51
N SER A 3 -11.02 -0.43 -11.71
CA SER A 3 -10.20 -0.98 -12.77
C SER A 3 -10.18 -2.50 -12.63
N LYS A 4 -10.51 -3.19 -13.71
CA LYS A 4 -10.47 -4.65 -13.80
C LYS A 4 -9.05 -5.11 -13.46
N THR A 5 -8.88 -5.83 -12.37
CA THR A 5 -7.58 -6.38 -11.94
C THR A 5 -7.14 -7.40 -12.97
N LEU A 6 -6.24 -7.00 -13.86
CA LEU A 6 -5.51 -7.96 -14.67
C LEU A 6 -4.48 -8.62 -13.73
N SER A 7 -4.58 -9.93 -13.53
CA SER A 7 -3.67 -10.65 -12.65
C SER A 7 -2.24 -10.45 -13.13
N GLY A 8 -1.44 -9.72 -12.34
CA GLY A 8 -0.02 -9.57 -12.57
C GLY A 8 0.36 -8.48 -13.56
N ASP A 9 -0.13 -7.28 -13.40
CA ASP A 9 0.30 -6.14 -14.19
C ASP A 9 1.76 -5.76 -13.89
N SER A 10 2.46 -5.29 -14.94
CA SER A 10 3.80 -4.74 -14.80
C SER A 10 3.78 -3.36 -14.16
N LEU A 11 2.68 -2.62 -14.33
CA LEU A 11 2.46 -1.28 -13.81
C LEU A 11 1.07 -1.15 -13.17
N ILE A 12 1.00 -0.35 -12.11
CA ILE A 12 -0.21 -0.02 -11.35
C ILE A 12 -0.39 1.48 -11.40
N PHE A 13 -1.55 1.95 -11.89
CA PHE A 13 -1.87 3.38 -12.02
C PHE A 13 -2.83 3.80 -10.93
N ILE A 14 -2.45 4.84 -10.17
CA ILE A 14 -3.27 5.42 -9.11
C ILE A 14 -3.36 6.93 -9.35
N GLN A 15 -4.57 7.49 -9.25
CA GLN A 15 -4.81 8.90 -9.53
C GLN A 15 -5.87 9.49 -8.60
N GLY A 16 -5.61 10.69 -8.10
CA GLY A 16 -6.56 11.52 -7.36
C GLY A 16 -7.72 12.05 -8.22
N LEU A 17 -8.48 13.01 -7.69
CA LEU A 17 -9.67 13.62 -8.32
C LEU A 17 -10.67 12.59 -8.87
N ASN A 18 -11.01 11.58 -8.05
CA ASN A 18 -11.87 10.45 -8.44
C ASN A 18 -11.34 9.60 -9.61
N GLY A 19 -10.03 9.66 -9.89
CA GLY A 19 -9.37 8.79 -10.85
C GLY A 19 -9.27 7.32 -10.37
N THR A 20 -8.27 6.61 -10.87
CA THR A 20 -8.10 5.18 -10.64
C THR A 20 -7.52 4.85 -9.27
N ASP A 21 -8.02 3.79 -8.64
CA ASP A 21 -7.43 3.13 -7.47
C ASP A 21 -6.84 1.79 -7.88
N ALA A 22 -5.97 1.24 -7.03
CA ALA A 22 -5.44 -0.09 -7.22
C ALA A 22 -6.07 -1.08 -6.23
N ARG A 23 -6.45 -2.26 -6.71
CA ARG A 23 -6.87 -3.38 -5.85
C ARG A 23 -5.71 -4.36 -5.72
N ILE A 24 -5.32 -4.64 -4.49
CA ILE A 24 -4.24 -5.57 -4.15
C ILE A 24 -4.86 -6.79 -3.48
N THR A 25 -4.70 -7.96 -4.09
CA THR A 25 -5.24 -9.21 -3.56
C THR A 25 -4.13 -10.23 -3.34
N MET A 26 -4.21 -10.96 -2.24
CA MET A 26 -3.36 -12.12 -1.96
C MET A 26 -4.22 -13.23 -1.35
N PRO A 27 -4.24 -14.44 -1.93
CA PRO A 27 -4.99 -15.54 -1.36
C PRO A 27 -4.47 -15.89 0.04
N TYR A 28 -5.37 -16.42 0.89
CA TYR A 28 -4.98 -16.98 2.17
C TYR A 28 -4.01 -18.16 1.95
N ASP A 29 -2.95 -18.19 2.74
CA ASP A 29 -1.98 -19.28 2.74
C ASP A 29 -1.93 -19.90 4.16
N SER A 30 -2.29 -21.19 4.26
CA SER A 30 -2.30 -21.94 5.51
C SER A 30 -0.93 -22.07 6.18
N ASN A 31 0.17 -21.89 5.46
CA ASN A 31 1.52 -21.86 6.00
C ASN A 31 1.74 -20.76 7.06
N TRP A 32 0.89 -19.73 7.07
CA TRP A 32 0.94 -18.65 8.05
C TRP A 32 0.11 -18.93 9.31
N SER A 33 -0.77 -19.94 9.32
CA SER A 33 -1.76 -20.15 10.39
C SER A 33 -1.16 -20.45 11.77
N ASN A 34 0.02 -21.06 11.80
CA ASN A 34 0.72 -21.45 13.03
C ASN A 34 1.92 -20.56 13.36
N ARG A 35 2.09 -19.44 12.64
CA ARG A 35 3.21 -18.52 12.82
C ARG A 35 2.78 -17.28 13.55
N LEU A 36 3.59 -16.84 14.52
CA LEU A 36 3.41 -15.56 15.17
C LEU A 36 3.93 -14.44 14.26
N ILE A 37 3.02 -13.75 13.59
CA ILE A 37 3.41 -12.61 12.73
C ILE A 37 3.84 -11.45 13.62
N ASN A 38 5.10 -11.02 13.49
CA ASN A 38 5.65 -9.89 14.25
C ASN A 38 5.50 -8.58 13.48
N TYR A 39 5.66 -8.63 12.15
CA TYR A 39 5.62 -7.46 11.29
C TYR A 39 5.17 -7.85 9.87
N ALA A 40 4.30 -7.05 9.25
CA ALA A 40 3.88 -7.22 7.87
C ALA A 40 3.76 -5.85 7.18
N VAL A 41 4.50 -5.67 6.08
CA VAL A 41 4.60 -4.40 5.35
C VAL A 41 4.43 -4.62 3.86
N LEU A 42 3.52 -3.85 3.27
CA LEU A 42 3.45 -3.70 1.82
C LEU A 42 4.53 -2.73 1.35
N GLU A 43 5.20 -3.08 0.27
CA GLU A 43 6.25 -2.28 -0.34
C GLU A 43 6.01 -2.15 -1.84
N PHE A 44 6.04 -0.90 -2.33
CA PHE A 44 5.90 -0.56 -3.74
C PHE A 44 6.97 0.43 -4.16
N TYR A 45 7.41 0.35 -5.41
CA TYR A 45 8.33 1.30 -6.00
C TYR A 45 7.64 2.08 -7.11
N VAL A 46 7.96 3.36 -7.21
CA VAL A 46 7.43 4.25 -8.25
C VAL A 46 8.11 3.95 -9.59
N ALA A 47 7.30 3.76 -10.61
CA ALA A 47 7.77 3.63 -11.98
C ALA A 47 7.88 5.03 -12.60
N LYS A 48 9.07 5.36 -13.11
CA LYS A 48 9.28 6.56 -13.93
C LYS A 48 8.99 6.20 -15.38
N LEU A 49 7.93 6.75 -15.95
CA LEU A 49 7.59 6.57 -17.35
C LEU A 49 8.39 7.55 -18.23
N PRO A 50 8.58 7.24 -19.55
CA PRO A 50 9.15 8.19 -20.49
C PRO A 50 8.38 9.50 -20.47
N GLY A 51 9.09 10.62 -20.25
CA GLY A 51 8.51 11.95 -20.15
C GLY A 51 8.07 12.36 -18.73
N ASP A 52 8.09 11.47 -17.74
CA ASP A 52 7.80 11.85 -16.35
C ASP A 52 8.94 12.70 -15.77
N GLN A 53 8.56 13.83 -15.18
CA GLN A 53 9.43 14.76 -14.47
C GLN A 53 9.09 14.71 -12.99
N LEU A 54 9.56 13.67 -12.28
CA LEU A 54 9.25 13.42 -10.86
C LEU A 54 9.86 14.46 -9.91
N ASP A 55 10.79 15.26 -10.38
CA ASP A 55 11.37 16.43 -9.71
C ASP A 55 10.42 17.64 -9.74
N ILE A 56 9.56 17.72 -10.77
CA ILE A 56 8.53 18.76 -10.88
C ILE A 56 7.17 18.26 -10.40
N TYR A 57 6.82 17.03 -10.78
CA TYR A 57 5.55 16.36 -10.42
C TYR A 57 5.86 15.20 -9.48
N ALA A 58 5.99 15.52 -8.19
CA ALA A 58 6.27 14.53 -7.16
C ALA A 58 5.21 13.41 -7.16
N PRO A 59 5.58 12.19 -6.77
CA PRO A 59 4.62 11.12 -6.54
C PRO A 59 3.57 11.54 -5.49
N CYS A 60 2.43 10.85 -5.46
CA CYS A 60 1.38 11.06 -4.47
C CYS A 60 1.94 11.10 -3.04
N ASP A 61 1.59 12.13 -2.26
CA ASP A 61 2.16 12.38 -0.93
C ASP A 61 1.92 11.21 0.05
N ILE A 62 0.72 10.62 0.03
CA ILE A 62 0.40 9.47 0.88
C ILE A 62 -0.51 8.51 0.11
N LEU A 63 -0.10 7.24 0.04
CA LEU A 63 -0.95 6.13 -0.37
C LEU A 63 -1.61 5.49 0.86
N PHE A 64 -2.91 5.30 0.77
CA PHE A 64 -3.76 4.83 1.86
C PHE A 64 -4.36 3.46 1.54
N PRO A 65 -4.03 2.40 2.33
CA PRO A 65 -4.63 1.08 2.16
C PRO A 65 -5.95 0.99 2.94
N GLN A 66 -7.01 0.54 2.27
CA GLN A 66 -8.31 0.23 2.87
C GLN A 66 -8.67 -1.24 2.65
N ASP A 67 -9.31 -1.87 3.62
CA ASP A 67 -9.84 -3.24 3.50
C ASP A 67 -11.09 -3.24 2.60
N LEU A 68 -11.06 -4.07 1.55
CA LEU A 68 -12.15 -4.23 0.58
C LEU A 68 -12.88 -5.58 0.76
N SER A 69 -12.52 -6.39 1.74
CA SER A 69 -13.06 -7.76 1.94
C SER A 69 -14.58 -7.80 2.16
N SER A 70 -15.19 -6.69 2.59
CA SER A 70 -16.65 -6.54 2.74
C SER A 70 -17.36 -6.07 1.48
N GLY A 71 -16.63 -5.83 0.38
CA GLY A 71 -17.14 -5.22 -0.86
C GLY A 71 -17.25 -3.70 -0.81
N LYS A 72 -16.95 -3.08 0.33
CA LYS A 72 -16.87 -1.62 0.50
C LYS A 72 -15.54 -1.28 1.18
N PRO A 73 -14.87 -0.17 0.77
CA PRO A 73 -13.65 0.26 1.43
C PRO A 73 -13.92 0.61 2.90
N VAL A 74 -13.17 -0.02 3.80
CA VAL A 74 -13.17 0.28 5.23
C VAL A 74 -11.73 0.42 5.72
N ASN A 75 -11.53 1.06 6.85
CA ASN A 75 -10.19 1.23 7.40
C ASN A 75 -9.53 -0.11 7.72
N THR A 76 -8.23 -0.22 7.50
CA THR A 76 -7.45 -1.37 7.96
C THR A 76 -7.38 -1.39 9.49
N ARG A 77 -7.14 -2.57 10.07
CA ARG A 77 -7.01 -2.72 11.52
C ARG A 77 -5.87 -1.87 12.11
N ASP A 78 -4.78 -1.74 11.38
CA ASP A 78 -3.64 -0.89 11.80
C ASP A 78 -4.06 0.57 11.92
N PHE A 79 -4.83 1.08 10.97
CA PHE A 79 -5.38 2.44 11.02
C PHE A 79 -6.33 2.62 12.20
N GLU A 80 -7.24 1.67 12.45
CA GLU A 80 -8.17 1.75 13.59
C GLU A 80 -7.45 1.76 14.95
N ILE A 81 -6.37 0.96 15.08
CA ILE A 81 -5.54 0.97 16.30
C ILE A 81 -4.83 2.32 16.45
N ALA A 82 -4.22 2.84 15.39
CA ALA A 82 -3.56 4.13 15.41
C ALA A 82 -4.52 5.26 15.77
N ARG A 83 -5.73 5.22 15.18
CA ARG A 83 -6.83 6.16 15.46
C ARG A 83 -7.25 6.15 16.93
N ASN A 84 -7.44 4.98 17.50
CA ASN A 84 -7.90 4.85 18.89
C ASN A 84 -6.80 5.22 19.91
N ALA A 85 -5.53 5.10 19.53
CA ALA A 85 -4.39 5.46 20.37
C ALA A 85 -4.07 6.96 20.37
N SER A 86 -4.65 7.73 19.43
CA SER A 86 -4.40 9.16 19.25
C SER A 86 -5.70 9.91 19.08
N GLN A 87 -5.92 10.92 19.92
CA GLN A 87 -7.06 11.81 19.76
C GLN A 87 -6.93 12.76 18.56
N ASP A 88 -5.72 12.90 17.99
CA ASP A 88 -5.39 13.79 16.88
C ASP A 88 -5.09 12.99 15.60
N LEU A 89 -6.15 12.58 14.91
CA LEU A 89 -6.07 11.79 13.67
C LEU A 89 -5.68 12.55 12.42
N LEU A 90 -5.72 13.87 12.49
CA LEU A 90 -5.40 14.74 11.35
C LEU A 90 -3.92 15.09 11.29
N ASP A 91 -3.09 14.62 12.22
CA ASP A 91 -1.65 14.76 12.13
C ASP A 91 -1.08 13.73 11.13
N LEU A 92 -0.83 14.21 9.91
CA LEU A 92 -0.24 13.43 8.82
C LEU A 92 1.13 12.86 9.19
N ASN A 93 1.92 13.59 9.98
CA ASN A 93 3.24 13.13 10.42
C ASN A 93 3.09 11.88 11.30
N ARG A 94 2.11 11.88 12.19
CA ARG A 94 1.83 10.70 13.03
C ARG A 94 1.28 9.54 12.23
N TYR A 95 0.42 9.80 11.25
CA TYR A 95 -0.06 8.78 10.34
C TYR A 95 1.11 8.09 9.62
N THR A 96 2.00 8.85 8.99
CA THR A 96 3.14 8.30 8.24
C THR A 96 4.13 7.57 9.14
N GLN A 97 4.31 7.99 10.40
CA GLN A 97 5.15 7.27 11.37
C GLN A 97 4.60 5.89 11.76
N VAL A 98 3.28 5.73 11.84
CA VAL A 98 2.64 4.47 12.28
C VAL A 98 2.30 3.57 11.12
N ILE A 99 1.67 4.12 10.08
CA ILE A 99 1.20 3.37 8.92
C ILE A 99 2.20 3.44 7.77
N GLY A 100 2.89 4.56 7.59
CA GLY A 100 3.69 4.84 6.40
C GLY A 100 2.81 5.35 5.27
N GLY A 101 3.15 4.98 4.03
CA GLY A 101 2.41 5.36 2.84
C GLY A 101 2.94 6.63 2.17
N ASP A 102 3.96 7.26 2.73
CA ASP A 102 4.71 8.36 2.12
C ASP A 102 5.80 7.86 1.16
N PRO A 103 6.13 8.63 0.11
CA PRO A 103 7.18 8.28 -0.82
C PRO A 103 8.56 8.64 -0.26
N VAL A 104 9.40 7.66 -0.03
CA VAL A 104 10.78 7.84 0.42
C VAL A 104 11.75 7.56 -0.72
N LEU A 105 12.65 8.51 -1.03
CA LEU A 105 13.71 8.30 -2.01
C LEU A 105 14.74 7.31 -1.45
N VAL A 106 15.01 6.24 -2.19
CA VAL A 106 15.96 5.19 -1.80
C VAL A 106 16.86 4.82 -2.98
N GLN A 107 18.05 4.34 -2.69
CA GLN A 107 18.93 3.77 -3.71
C GLN A 107 18.73 2.25 -3.83
N VAL A 108 18.49 1.78 -5.05
CA VAL A 108 18.41 0.36 -5.37
C VAL A 108 19.33 0.09 -6.55
N ASN A 109 20.38 -0.70 -6.35
CA ASN A 109 21.41 -1.00 -7.36
C ASN A 109 22.02 0.26 -8.01
N GLY A 110 22.26 1.32 -7.18
CA GLY A 110 22.85 2.57 -7.63
C GLY A 110 21.91 3.52 -8.36
N GLN A 111 20.59 3.21 -8.40
CA GLN A 111 19.56 4.06 -8.97
C GLN A 111 18.66 4.62 -7.88
N ASP A 112 18.38 5.93 -7.93
CA ASP A 112 17.43 6.57 -7.04
C ASP A 112 16.01 6.25 -7.50
N VAL A 113 15.18 5.74 -6.57
CA VAL A 113 13.79 5.40 -6.83
C VAL A 113 12.93 5.74 -5.60
N TYR A 114 11.73 6.27 -5.81
CA TYR A 114 10.77 6.45 -4.72
C TYR A 114 10.15 5.11 -4.33
N ARG A 115 10.02 4.93 -3.02
CA ARG A 115 9.44 3.71 -2.42
C ARG A 115 8.38 4.09 -1.40
N TYR A 116 7.22 3.43 -1.49
CA TYR A 116 6.19 3.44 -0.46
C TYR A 116 6.28 2.19 0.41
N LYS A 117 6.15 2.38 1.72
CA LYS A 117 5.98 1.28 2.68
C LYS A 117 4.75 1.53 3.52
N MET A 118 3.90 0.52 3.67
CA MET A 118 2.68 0.60 4.47
C MET A 118 2.61 -0.56 5.45
N ASN A 119 2.52 -0.25 6.73
CA ASN A 119 2.35 -1.23 7.80
C ASN A 119 0.91 -1.74 7.81
N ILE A 120 0.76 -3.05 7.68
CA ILE A 120 -0.53 -3.76 7.74
C ILE A 120 -0.46 -4.93 8.74
N THR A 121 0.40 -4.85 9.73
CA THR A 121 0.70 -5.96 10.64
C THR A 121 -0.54 -6.45 11.38
N ALA A 122 -1.31 -5.55 12.00
CA ALA A 122 -2.49 -5.93 12.77
C ALA A 122 -3.60 -6.46 11.86
N HIS A 123 -3.77 -5.85 10.69
CA HIS A 123 -4.73 -6.29 9.68
C HIS A 123 -4.35 -7.68 9.15
N PHE A 124 -3.09 -7.89 8.78
CA PHE A 124 -2.59 -9.17 8.31
C PHE A 124 -2.75 -10.29 9.36
N LYS A 125 -2.40 -10.01 10.63
CA LYS A 125 -2.65 -10.94 11.76
C LYS A 125 -4.12 -11.35 11.85
N GLN A 126 -5.03 -10.38 11.75
CA GLN A 126 -6.47 -10.65 11.80
C GLN A 126 -6.92 -11.55 10.64
N LEU A 127 -6.44 -11.28 9.41
CA LEU A 127 -6.76 -12.09 8.24
C LEU A 127 -6.28 -13.53 8.40
N GLN A 128 -5.04 -13.73 8.90
CA GLN A 128 -4.52 -15.08 9.15
C GLN A 128 -5.35 -15.82 10.20
N LYS A 129 -5.69 -15.16 11.31
CA LYS A 129 -6.55 -15.74 12.36
C LYS A 129 -7.93 -16.14 11.84
N THR A 130 -8.50 -15.35 10.92
CA THR A 130 -9.84 -15.59 10.35
C THR A 130 -9.81 -16.38 9.05
N LYS A 131 -8.63 -16.84 8.60
CA LYS A 131 -8.41 -17.60 7.35
C LYS A 131 -8.97 -16.89 6.11
N LYS A 132 -8.80 -15.57 6.05
CA LYS A 132 -9.26 -14.73 4.94
C LYS A 132 -8.10 -14.28 4.06
N SER A 133 -8.39 -14.10 2.78
CA SER A 133 -7.49 -13.50 1.80
C SER A 133 -7.30 -12.01 2.09
N LEU A 134 -6.14 -11.47 1.76
CA LEU A 134 -5.89 -10.04 1.72
C LEU A 134 -6.61 -9.45 0.51
N ASP A 135 -7.37 -8.40 0.70
CA ASP A 135 -8.07 -7.66 -0.34
C ASP A 135 -8.10 -6.18 0.03
N LEU A 136 -7.20 -5.41 -0.55
CA LEU A 136 -7.01 -4.01 -0.24
C LEU A 136 -7.30 -3.13 -1.45
N LEU A 137 -7.90 -1.98 -1.18
CA LEU A 137 -7.94 -0.83 -2.08
C LEU A 137 -6.82 0.12 -1.70
N LEU A 138 -5.98 0.48 -2.65
CA LEU A 138 -4.92 1.45 -2.49
C LEU A 138 -5.27 2.72 -3.26
N SER A 139 -5.39 3.84 -2.55
CA SER A 139 -5.79 5.14 -3.10
C SER A 139 -4.92 6.27 -2.52
N PRO A 140 -4.90 7.47 -3.13
CA PRO A 140 -4.35 8.66 -2.47
C PRO A 140 -5.17 9.01 -1.23
N LEU A 141 -4.54 9.43 -0.14
CA LEU A 141 -5.23 9.76 1.11
C LEU A 141 -6.27 10.87 0.91
N PHE A 142 -5.94 11.93 0.17
CA PHE A 142 -6.86 13.03 -0.16
C PHE A 142 -7.32 12.96 -1.61
N LYS A 143 -7.87 11.79 -1.99
CA LYS A 143 -8.21 11.48 -3.37
C LYS A 143 -9.13 12.52 -4.05
N THR A 144 -10.06 13.11 -3.31
CA THR A 144 -11.03 14.08 -3.85
C THR A 144 -10.48 15.49 -3.99
N GLU A 145 -9.39 15.80 -3.29
CA GLU A 145 -8.85 17.16 -3.14
C GLU A 145 -7.56 17.37 -3.93
N SER A 146 -6.89 16.29 -4.30
CA SER A 146 -5.57 16.34 -4.93
C SER A 146 -5.55 15.71 -6.32
N ALA A 147 -4.96 16.42 -7.29
CA ALA A 147 -4.72 15.94 -8.65
C ALA A 147 -3.53 14.95 -8.76
N ASN A 148 -2.99 14.51 -7.65
CA ASN A 148 -1.80 13.67 -7.59
C ASN A 148 -2.01 12.34 -8.32
N ARG A 149 -0.97 11.92 -9.02
CA ARG A 149 -0.92 10.59 -9.64
C ARG A 149 0.37 9.89 -9.25
N VAL A 150 0.34 8.56 -9.25
CA VAL A 150 1.53 7.74 -9.16
C VAL A 150 1.37 6.49 -10.02
N VAL A 151 2.46 6.08 -10.64
CA VAL A 151 2.57 4.78 -11.30
C VAL A 151 3.53 3.93 -10.48
N LEU A 152 3.08 2.74 -10.08
CA LEU A 152 3.89 1.82 -9.30
C LEU A 152 4.29 0.61 -10.16
N TYR A 153 5.44 0.04 -9.88
CA TYR A 153 5.78 -1.27 -10.43
C TYR A 153 4.90 -2.35 -9.78
N GLY A 154 4.30 -3.18 -10.62
CA GLY A 154 3.50 -4.32 -10.21
C GLY A 154 4.36 -5.55 -9.86
N ASN A 155 3.70 -6.67 -9.58
CA ASN A 155 4.37 -7.90 -9.14
C ASN A 155 5.18 -8.61 -10.24
N LYS A 156 5.00 -8.28 -11.51
CA LYS A 156 5.77 -8.87 -12.63
C LYS A 156 7.12 -8.19 -12.90
N HIS A 157 7.38 -7.04 -12.30
CA HIS A 157 8.66 -6.37 -12.51
C HIS A 157 9.80 -7.15 -11.82
N SER A 158 10.92 -7.40 -12.52
CA SER A 158 11.98 -8.27 -12.00
C SER A 158 12.69 -7.67 -10.77
N GLN A 159 12.94 -6.36 -10.77
CA GLN A 159 13.74 -5.67 -9.74
C GLN A 159 12.86 -4.94 -8.72
N TYR A 160 11.84 -4.20 -9.16
CA TYR A 160 11.02 -3.30 -8.35
C TYR A 160 9.62 -3.84 -8.09
N ARG A 161 9.45 -5.16 -8.10
CA ARG A 161 8.13 -5.78 -7.90
C ARG A 161 7.50 -5.36 -6.56
N ALA A 162 6.17 -5.23 -6.57
CA ALA A 162 5.38 -5.10 -5.36
C ALA A 162 5.61 -6.30 -4.43
N LYS A 163 5.76 -6.05 -3.11
CA LYS A 163 6.10 -7.08 -2.12
C LYS A 163 5.23 -6.94 -0.87
N LEU A 164 4.92 -8.08 -0.26
CA LEU A 164 4.54 -8.17 1.14
C LEU A 164 5.71 -8.77 1.92
N ASN A 165 6.35 -7.97 2.76
CA ASN A 165 7.45 -8.41 3.63
C ASN A 165 6.86 -8.80 4.99
N VAL A 166 7.06 -10.05 5.42
CA VAL A 166 6.54 -10.57 6.68
C VAL A 166 7.68 -11.07 7.54
N ILE A 167 7.75 -10.59 8.79
CA ILE A 167 8.62 -11.11 9.84
C ILE A 167 7.76 -11.90 10.82
N TYR A 168 8.16 -13.13 11.11
CA TYR A 168 7.42 -14.04 11.99
C TYR A 168 8.38 -14.82 12.89
N SER A 169 7.86 -15.38 13.97
CA SER A 169 8.50 -16.38 14.82
C SER A 169 7.66 -17.68 14.84
N GLU A 170 8.32 -18.77 15.12
CA GLU A 170 7.71 -20.09 15.34
C GLU A 170 7.28 -20.25 16.78
#